data_fb62d15a55ba0d94b494cd479899faa4
#
_entry.id   fb62d15a55ba0d94b494cd479899faa4
#
_cell.length_a   1.000
_cell.length_b   1.000
_cell.length_c   1.000
_cell.angle_alpha   90.00
_cell.angle_beta   90.00
_cell.angle_gamma   90.00
#
_symmetry.space_group_name_H-M   'P 1'
#
loop_
_entity.id
_entity.type
_entity.pdbx_description
1 polymer ?
#
loop_
_entity_poly.entity_id
_entity_poly.type
_entity_poly.pdbx_seq_one_letter_code
_entity_poly.pdbx_strand_id
1 'polypeptide(L)'
;FGDSINIILDRETFEHASLLVQYENAIQMFLKYYTYEEISGAYREKKELIPEMAFREAVANALVHRTWDIKAHSRIAMFPDRIEITSVGGLPKGISKEEYLRGGLSVPRNRILANVFLRLKMIERFGTGIKRINDLYSGSARKPTFNIMSEAIQVTLPVLSKDIKLSSAHQKVYDALSDKELSSGDVVERTGFGKNKAVSALNDLVSHG
;
A
#
# COMPACT_ATOMS: atom_id res chain seq x y z
N PHE A 1 -17.04 1.56 1.02
CA PHE A 1 -16.03 0.69 1.66
C PHE A 1 -16.73 -0.10 2.77
N GLY A 2 -16.67 -1.45 2.71
CA GLY A 2 -17.25 -2.29 3.76
C GLY A 2 -16.22 -2.52 4.89
N ASP A 3 -16.68 -2.55 6.12
CA ASP A 3 -15.83 -2.80 7.30
C ASP A 3 -15.37 -4.26 7.38
N SER A 4 -15.90 -5.13 6.53
CA SER A 4 -15.51 -6.52 6.44
C SER A 4 -15.58 -7.03 5.00
N ILE A 5 -14.91 -8.16 4.72
CA ILE A 5 -14.96 -8.86 3.42
C ILE A 5 -16.36 -9.37 3.05
N ASN A 6 -17.29 -9.39 3.99
CA ASN A 6 -18.67 -9.84 3.80
C ASN A 6 -19.58 -8.72 3.26
N ILE A 7 -19.13 -7.46 3.27
CA ILE A 7 -19.87 -6.31 2.75
C ILE A 7 -19.18 -5.82 1.49
N ILE A 8 -19.76 -6.13 0.34
CA ILE A 8 -19.24 -5.70 -0.97
C ILE A 8 -20.10 -4.52 -1.42
N LEU A 9 -19.48 -3.33 -1.50
CA LEU A 9 -20.14 -2.11 -1.96
C LEU A 9 -20.11 -1.97 -3.48
N ASP A 10 -19.02 -2.41 -4.11
CA ASP A 10 -18.82 -2.35 -5.56
C ASP A 10 -17.96 -3.53 -6.00
N ARG A 11 -18.26 -4.11 -7.15
CA ARG A 11 -17.51 -5.24 -7.70
C ARG A 11 -17.50 -5.19 -9.21
N GLU A 12 -16.31 -5.18 -9.77
CA GLU A 12 -16.10 -5.27 -11.21
C GLU A 12 -15.24 -6.50 -11.56
N THR A 13 -15.55 -7.10 -12.70
CA THR A 13 -14.78 -8.23 -13.23
C THR A 13 -14.45 -7.95 -14.70
N PHE A 14 -13.18 -7.97 -15.03
CA PHE A 14 -12.69 -7.68 -16.39
C PHE A 14 -12.21 -8.98 -17.03
N GLU A 15 -13.14 -9.70 -17.65
CA GLU A 15 -12.87 -10.89 -18.44
C GLU A 15 -12.88 -10.53 -19.94
N HIS A 16 -12.12 -11.26 -20.74
CA HIS A 16 -12.02 -11.08 -22.20
C HIS A 16 -11.59 -9.68 -22.66
N ALA A 17 -10.98 -8.90 -21.77
CA ALA A 17 -10.42 -7.59 -22.06
C ALA A 17 -8.90 -7.65 -22.18
N SER A 18 -8.30 -6.75 -22.97
CA SER A 18 -6.84 -6.64 -23.04
C SER A 18 -6.26 -6.25 -21.66
N LEU A 19 -5.03 -6.63 -21.39
CA LEU A 19 -4.37 -6.28 -20.12
C LEU A 19 -4.22 -4.77 -19.93
N LEU A 20 -4.12 -4.01 -21.02
CA LEU A 20 -4.08 -2.54 -20.96
C LEU A 20 -5.41 -1.99 -20.49
N VAL A 21 -6.52 -2.51 -21.01
CA VAL A 21 -7.88 -2.13 -20.57
C VAL A 21 -8.11 -2.54 -19.11
N GLN A 22 -7.67 -3.75 -18.70
CA GLN A 22 -7.75 -4.18 -17.30
C GLN A 22 -6.97 -3.26 -16.37
N TYR A 23 -5.76 -2.86 -16.77
CA TYR A 23 -4.94 -1.91 -16.04
C TYR A 23 -5.62 -0.54 -15.92
N GLU A 24 -6.09 0.01 -17.03
CA GLU A 24 -6.76 1.32 -17.06
C GLU A 24 -8.02 1.33 -16.18
N ASN A 25 -8.85 0.30 -16.26
CA ASN A 25 -10.05 0.18 -15.44
C ASN A 25 -9.70 0.09 -13.93
N ALA A 26 -8.65 -0.65 -13.58
CA ALA A 26 -8.17 -0.68 -12.20
C ALA A 26 -7.74 0.72 -11.70
N ILE A 27 -7.05 1.49 -12.55
CA ILE A 27 -6.67 2.87 -12.23
C ILE A 27 -7.91 3.76 -12.07
N GLN A 28 -8.91 3.66 -12.94
CA GLN A 28 -10.15 4.45 -12.81
C GLN A 28 -10.90 4.13 -11.52
N MET A 29 -10.98 2.85 -11.15
CA MET A 29 -11.60 2.45 -9.88
C MET A 29 -10.81 2.99 -8.67
N PHE A 30 -9.49 2.96 -8.74
CA PHE A 30 -8.64 3.58 -7.72
C PHE A 30 -8.90 5.08 -7.59
N LEU A 31 -8.89 5.81 -8.70
CA LEU A 31 -9.14 7.26 -8.70
C LEU A 31 -10.52 7.60 -8.12
N LYS A 32 -11.54 6.78 -8.40
CA LYS A 32 -12.89 6.95 -7.86
C LYS A 32 -12.95 6.87 -6.34
N TYR A 33 -12.16 5.98 -5.72
CA TYR A 33 -12.30 5.65 -4.30
C TYR A 33 -11.18 6.14 -3.40
N TYR A 34 -9.97 6.39 -3.95
CA TYR A 34 -8.79 6.73 -3.17
C TYR A 34 -8.22 8.12 -3.47
N THR A 35 -8.98 8.94 -4.18
CA THR A 35 -8.63 10.35 -4.35
C THR A 35 -9.81 11.25 -3.96
N TYR A 36 -9.49 12.43 -3.45
CA TYR A 36 -10.47 13.44 -3.10
C TYR A 36 -9.89 14.83 -3.38
N GLU A 37 -10.76 15.84 -3.42
CA GLU A 37 -10.34 17.23 -3.52
C GLU A 37 -10.43 17.90 -2.15
N GLU A 38 -9.40 18.63 -1.78
CA GLU A 38 -9.34 19.45 -0.58
C GLU A 38 -9.23 20.93 -0.97
N ILE A 39 -10.01 21.79 -0.31
CA ILE A 39 -9.91 23.23 -0.50
C ILE A 39 -8.82 23.76 0.41
N SER A 40 -7.73 24.26 -0.16
CA SER A 40 -6.63 24.90 0.55
C SER A 40 -6.57 26.39 0.16
N GLY A 41 -7.10 27.25 1.02
CA GLY A 41 -7.24 28.66 0.70
C GLY A 41 -8.18 28.92 -0.47
N ALA A 42 -7.66 29.50 -1.56
CA ALA A 42 -8.44 29.78 -2.78
C ALA A 42 -8.35 28.67 -3.85
N TYR A 43 -7.61 27.60 -3.59
CA TYR A 43 -7.33 26.54 -4.56
C TYR A 43 -7.92 25.19 -4.13
N ARG A 44 -8.26 24.38 -5.13
CA ARG A 44 -8.58 22.96 -4.92
C ARG A 44 -7.33 22.14 -5.22
N GLU A 45 -6.97 21.29 -4.29
CA GLU A 45 -5.85 20.36 -4.42
C GLU A 45 -6.37 18.93 -4.45
N LYS A 46 -5.92 18.14 -5.43
CA LYS A 46 -6.18 16.71 -5.46
C LYS A 46 -5.29 16.05 -4.40
N LYS A 47 -5.90 15.31 -3.49
CA LYS A 47 -5.22 14.52 -2.46
C LYS A 47 -5.44 13.03 -2.72
N GLU A 48 -4.49 12.24 -2.30
CA GLU A 48 -4.48 10.80 -2.44
C GLU A 48 -4.49 10.14 -1.07
N LEU A 49 -5.37 9.17 -0.87
CA LEU A 49 -5.37 8.34 0.34
C LEU A 49 -4.24 7.29 0.30
N ILE A 50 -3.90 6.84 -0.87
CA ILE A 50 -2.78 5.93 -1.17
C ILE A 50 -2.01 6.58 -2.33
N PRO A 51 -0.67 6.58 -2.36
CA PRO A 51 0.07 7.13 -3.49
C PRO A 51 -0.33 6.43 -4.81
N GLU A 52 -0.87 7.17 -5.76
CA GLU A 52 -1.30 6.64 -7.07
C GLU A 52 -0.17 5.86 -7.74
N MET A 53 1.05 6.38 -7.69
CA MET A 53 2.21 5.72 -8.28
C MET A 53 2.52 4.36 -7.65
N ALA A 54 2.30 4.18 -6.33
CA ALA A 54 2.48 2.89 -5.67
C ALA A 54 1.43 1.88 -6.13
N PHE A 55 0.17 2.31 -6.27
CA PHE A 55 -0.91 1.48 -6.78
C PHE A 55 -0.65 1.07 -8.23
N ARG A 56 -0.29 2.01 -9.10
CA ARG A 56 0.04 1.76 -10.52
C ARG A 56 1.15 0.73 -10.67
N GLU A 57 2.23 0.89 -9.92
CA GLU A 57 3.37 -0.03 -9.91
C GLU A 57 2.96 -1.44 -9.45
N ALA A 58 2.19 -1.54 -8.37
CA ALA A 58 1.74 -2.82 -7.83
C ALA A 58 0.79 -3.56 -8.79
N VAL A 59 -0.14 -2.86 -9.45
CA VAL A 59 -1.05 -3.45 -10.45
C VAL A 59 -0.29 -3.88 -11.70
N ALA A 60 0.59 -3.04 -12.23
CA ALA A 60 1.39 -3.38 -13.40
C ALA A 60 2.26 -4.62 -13.12
N ASN A 61 2.91 -4.70 -11.96
CA ASN A 61 3.69 -5.86 -11.53
C ASN A 61 2.81 -7.11 -11.40
N ALA A 62 1.60 -6.99 -10.86
CA ALA A 62 0.66 -8.10 -10.73
C ALA A 62 0.25 -8.68 -12.09
N LEU A 63 0.11 -7.85 -13.11
CA LEU A 63 -0.24 -8.27 -14.47
C LEU A 63 0.97 -8.85 -15.23
N VAL A 64 2.13 -8.19 -15.16
CA VAL A 64 3.35 -8.58 -15.90
C VAL A 64 3.97 -9.87 -15.36
N HIS A 65 3.94 -10.05 -14.04
CA HIS A 65 4.57 -11.21 -13.39
C HIS A 65 3.60 -12.37 -13.10
N ARG A 66 2.35 -12.26 -13.53
CA ARG A 66 1.36 -13.34 -13.40
C ARG A 66 1.85 -14.64 -14.04
N THR A 67 1.55 -15.78 -13.40
CA THR A 67 1.67 -17.10 -13.97
C THR A 67 0.43 -17.41 -14.81
N TRP A 68 0.58 -17.54 -16.13
CA TRP A 68 -0.54 -17.68 -17.06
C TRP A 68 -1.07 -19.11 -17.17
N ASP A 69 -0.26 -20.09 -16.77
CA ASP A 69 -0.67 -21.52 -16.78
C ASP A 69 -1.69 -21.85 -15.69
N ILE A 70 -1.77 -20.99 -14.66
CA ILE A 70 -2.73 -21.11 -13.58
C ILE A 70 -4.02 -20.36 -13.94
N LYS A 71 -5.13 -21.11 -14.06
CA LYS A 71 -6.46 -20.54 -14.36
C LYS A 71 -7.08 -19.90 -13.11
N ALA A 72 -6.46 -18.85 -12.60
CA ALA A 72 -6.99 -18.06 -11.49
C ALA A 72 -6.87 -16.58 -11.80
N HIS A 73 -7.70 -15.74 -11.21
CA HIS A 73 -7.72 -14.30 -11.45
C HIS A 73 -6.77 -13.57 -10.51
N SER A 74 -6.06 -12.55 -11.01
CA SER A 74 -5.48 -11.54 -10.14
C SER A 74 -6.61 -10.76 -9.49
N ARG A 75 -6.43 -10.36 -8.23
CA ARG A 75 -7.47 -9.71 -7.44
C ARG A 75 -6.96 -8.41 -6.87
N ILE A 76 -7.81 -7.39 -6.92
CA ILE A 76 -7.63 -6.14 -6.19
C ILE A 76 -8.80 -6.01 -5.20
N ALA A 77 -8.48 -5.97 -3.92
CA ALA A 77 -9.46 -5.76 -2.85
C ALA A 77 -9.22 -4.39 -2.21
N MET A 78 -10.25 -3.56 -2.21
CA MET A 78 -10.21 -2.18 -1.74
C MET A 78 -10.95 -2.07 -0.40
N PHE A 79 -10.25 -1.62 0.65
CA PHE A 79 -10.76 -1.47 2.01
C PHE A 79 -10.64 -0.02 2.48
N PRO A 80 -11.35 0.41 3.54
CA PRO A 80 -11.25 1.77 4.04
C PRO A 80 -9.82 2.18 4.45
N ASP A 81 -9.01 1.21 4.89
CA ASP A 81 -7.68 1.42 5.47
C ASP A 81 -6.52 0.94 4.59
N ARG A 82 -6.80 0.19 3.50
CA ARG A 82 -5.78 -0.40 2.63
C ARG A 82 -6.31 -0.88 1.29
N ILE A 83 -5.41 -1.16 0.38
CA ILE A 83 -5.66 -1.97 -0.83
C ILE A 83 -4.79 -3.22 -0.79
N GLU A 84 -5.36 -4.36 -1.13
CA GLU A 84 -4.65 -5.62 -1.31
C GLU A 84 -4.68 -6.03 -2.78
N ILE A 85 -3.50 -6.22 -3.38
CA ILE A 85 -3.32 -6.62 -4.77
C ILE A 85 -2.67 -8.00 -4.77
N THR A 86 -3.40 -9.01 -5.22
CA THR A 86 -2.94 -10.40 -5.27
C THR A 86 -2.71 -10.81 -6.71
N SER A 87 -1.47 -11.18 -7.03
CA SER A 87 -1.06 -11.76 -8.30
C SER A 87 -0.93 -13.27 -8.18
N VAL A 88 -1.35 -13.98 -9.23
CA VAL A 88 -1.23 -15.45 -9.32
C VAL A 88 0.19 -15.85 -9.70
N GLY A 89 0.74 -16.80 -8.96
CA GLY A 89 2.09 -17.32 -9.09
C GLY A 89 3.05 -16.77 -8.03
N GLY A 90 3.83 -17.67 -7.40
CA GLY A 90 4.83 -17.32 -6.41
C GLY A 90 6.06 -16.64 -7.01
N LEU A 91 7.23 -16.76 -6.40
CA LEU A 91 8.47 -16.22 -6.96
C LEU A 91 8.95 -17.02 -8.17
N PRO A 92 9.64 -16.38 -9.14
CA PRO A 92 10.39 -17.10 -10.16
C PRO A 92 11.41 -18.06 -9.54
N LYS A 93 11.67 -19.20 -10.20
CA LYS A 93 12.70 -20.15 -9.75
C LYS A 93 14.05 -19.46 -9.63
N GLY A 94 14.75 -19.70 -8.53
CA GLY A 94 16.09 -19.17 -8.27
C GLY A 94 16.12 -17.78 -7.64
N ILE A 95 14.97 -17.20 -7.32
CA ILE A 95 14.88 -15.93 -6.56
C ILE A 95 14.40 -16.24 -5.15
N SER A 96 15.18 -15.86 -4.15
CA SER A 96 14.78 -15.92 -2.75
C SER A 96 13.84 -14.79 -2.37
N LYS A 97 13.11 -14.96 -1.26
CA LYS A 97 12.24 -13.91 -0.72
C LYS A 97 13.03 -12.64 -0.38
N GLU A 98 14.21 -12.81 0.17
CA GLU A 98 15.11 -11.73 0.58
C GLU A 98 15.59 -10.93 -0.63
N GLU A 99 15.99 -11.61 -1.70
CA GLU A 99 16.41 -10.96 -2.96
C GLU A 99 15.26 -10.20 -3.61
N TYR A 100 14.06 -10.81 -3.64
CA TYR A 100 12.87 -10.16 -4.17
C TYR A 100 12.53 -8.88 -3.39
N LEU A 101 12.51 -8.94 -2.06
CA LEU A 101 12.18 -7.79 -1.20
C LEU A 101 13.25 -6.69 -1.23
N ARG A 102 14.52 -7.06 -1.42
CA ARG A 102 15.61 -6.09 -1.61
C ARG A 102 15.43 -5.29 -2.91
N GLY A 103 14.77 -5.87 -3.90
CA GLY A 103 14.66 -5.29 -5.24
C GLY A 103 15.98 -5.33 -6.01
N GLY A 104 15.98 -4.76 -7.22
CA GLY A 104 17.17 -4.72 -8.08
C GLY A 104 17.26 -5.91 -9.07
N LEU A 105 16.49 -6.98 -8.86
CA LEU A 105 16.37 -8.08 -9.80
C LEU A 105 15.04 -7.97 -10.55
N SER A 106 15.09 -8.02 -11.87
CA SER A 106 13.91 -8.08 -12.73
C SER A 106 13.97 -9.35 -13.58
N VAL A 107 13.17 -10.33 -13.20
CA VAL A 107 13.02 -11.58 -13.96
C VAL A 107 11.54 -11.68 -14.38
N PRO A 108 11.16 -10.98 -15.48
CA PRO A 108 9.78 -11.04 -15.95
C PRO A 108 9.47 -12.43 -16.52
N ARG A 109 8.34 -13.01 -16.11
CA ARG A 109 7.86 -14.27 -16.67
C ARG A 109 7.49 -14.14 -18.11
N ASN A 110 6.93 -13.00 -18.51
CA ASN A 110 6.60 -12.67 -19.87
C ASN A 110 7.38 -11.44 -20.33
N ARG A 111 8.49 -11.67 -21.03
CA ARG A 111 9.36 -10.59 -21.54
C ARG A 111 8.67 -9.69 -22.56
N ILE A 112 7.76 -10.25 -23.37
CA ILE A 112 7.03 -9.48 -24.39
C ILE A 112 6.10 -8.51 -23.68
N LEU A 113 5.31 -8.98 -22.72
CA LEU A 113 4.39 -8.17 -21.95
C LEU A 113 5.15 -7.08 -21.15
N ALA A 114 6.23 -7.45 -20.47
CA ALA A 114 7.08 -6.50 -19.75
C ALA A 114 7.60 -5.39 -20.67
N ASN A 115 8.03 -5.73 -21.90
CA ASN A 115 8.48 -4.74 -22.88
C ASN A 115 7.34 -3.82 -23.36
N VAL A 116 6.11 -4.33 -23.51
CA VAL A 116 4.95 -3.49 -23.86
C VAL A 116 4.68 -2.48 -22.76
N PHE A 117 4.56 -2.95 -21.51
CA PHE A 117 4.31 -2.09 -20.34
C PHE A 117 5.42 -1.05 -20.15
N LEU A 118 6.68 -1.45 -20.39
CA LEU A 118 7.83 -0.54 -20.32
C LEU A 118 7.76 0.56 -21.40
N ARG A 119 7.47 0.21 -22.67
CA ARG A 119 7.35 1.18 -23.75
C ARG A 119 6.20 2.15 -23.54
N LEU A 120 5.13 1.70 -22.90
CA LEU A 120 4.00 2.53 -22.50
C LEU A 120 4.26 3.32 -21.21
N LYS A 121 5.46 3.21 -20.64
CA LYS A 121 5.86 3.88 -19.37
C LYS A 121 4.95 3.52 -18.18
N MET A 122 4.38 2.32 -18.21
CA MET A 122 3.55 1.78 -17.11
C MET A 122 4.39 1.12 -16.02
N ILE A 123 5.56 0.59 -16.39
CA ILE A 123 6.58 0.07 -15.48
C ILE A 123 7.94 0.65 -15.83
N GLU A 124 8.89 0.52 -14.92
CA GLU A 124 10.29 0.86 -15.19
C GLU A 124 11.18 -0.38 -15.31
N ARG A 125 12.37 -0.18 -15.86
CA ARG A 125 13.40 -1.22 -15.93
C ARG A 125 14.04 -1.44 -14.55
N PHE A 126 14.75 -2.56 -14.40
CA PHE A 126 15.71 -2.81 -13.30
C PHE A 126 15.15 -3.32 -11.97
N GLY A 127 13.91 -3.80 -11.88
CA GLY A 127 13.41 -4.40 -10.63
C GLY A 127 13.32 -3.41 -9.46
N THR A 128 13.17 -2.12 -9.75
CA THR A 128 13.10 -1.06 -8.74
C THR A 128 11.70 -0.84 -8.17
N GLY A 129 10.69 -1.56 -8.66
CA GLY A 129 9.28 -1.33 -8.30
C GLY A 129 9.00 -1.43 -6.81
N ILE A 130 9.51 -2.46 -6.12
CA ILE A 130 9.35 -2.62 -4.68
C ILE A 130 10.00 -1.47 -3.91
N LYS A 131 11.22 -1.08 -4.30
CA LYS A 131 11.91 0.03 -3.67
C LYS A 131 11.11 1.33 -3.85
N ARG A 132 10.61 1.59 -5.05
CA ARG A 132 9.79 2.77 -5.34
C ARG A 132 8.51 2.80 -4.49
N ILE A 133 7.79 1.67 -4.40
CA ILE A 133 6.62 1.58 -3.52
C ILE A 133 7.01 1.96 -2.09
N ASN A 134 8.11 1.40 -1.56
CA ASN A 134 8.57 1.72 -0.20
C ASN A 134 8.99 3.19 -0.05
N ASP A 135 9.68 3.76 -1.04
CA ASP A 135 10.13 5.17 -1.02
C ASP A 135 8.94 6.14 -0.97
N LEU A 136 7.84 5.83 -1.69
CA LEU A 136 6.60 6.62 -1.65
C LEU A 136 5.92 6.63 -0.26
N TYR A 137 6.22 5.65 0.56
CA TYR A 137 5.73 5.55 1.94
C TYR A 137 6.79 5.94 2.99
N SER A 138 7.91 6.54 2.59
CA SER A 138 9.02 6.83 3.51
C SER A 138 8.61 7.68 4.71
N GLY A 139 7.73 8.67 4.49
CA GLY A 139 7.19 9.57 5.54
C GLY A 139 5.94 9.02 6.28
N SER A 140 5.37 7.88 5.87
CA SER A 140 4.16 7.33 6.48
C SER A 140 4.50 6.40 7.65
N ALA A 141 3.73 6.45 8.74
CA ALA A 141 3.84 5.48 9.84
C ALA A 141 3.48 4.06 9.39
N ARG A 142 2.49 3.93 8.50
CA ARG A 142 2.11 2.63 7.93
C ARG A 142 2.96 2.37 6.68
N LYS A 143 3.52 1.16 6.56
CA LYS A 143 4.36 0.77 5.43
C LYS A 143 3.67 -0.29 4.58
N PRO A 144 3.95 -0.34 3.26
CA PRO A 144 3.51 -1.43 2.41
C PRO A 144 4.05 -2.77 2.90
N THR A 145 3.26 -3.82 2.70
CA THR A 145 3.71 -5.19 2.99
C THR A 145 3.62 -6.06 1.75
N PHE A 146 4.54 -7.02 1.65
CA PHE A 146 4.65 -7.95 0.54
C PHE A 146 4.58 -9.37 1.12
N ASN A 147 3.44 -10.02 0.96
CA ASN A 147 3.25 -11.40 1.38
C ASN A 147 3.50 -12.34 0.22
N ILE A 148 4.56 -13.13 0.34
CA ILE A 148 5.01 -14.06 -0.69
C ILE A 148 4.58 -15.46 -0.28
N MET A 149 3.69 -16.03 -1.09
CA MET A 149 3.16 -17.39 -0.95
C MET A 149 3.71 -18.28 -2.07
N SER A 150 3.51 -19.60 -1.98
CA SER A 150 3.94 -20.54 -3.01
C SER A 150 3.35 -20.24 -4.38
N GLU A 151 2.05 -19.91 -4.42
CA GLU A 151 1.28 -19.74 -5.67
C GLU A 151 0.67 -18.34 -5.83
N ALA A 152 1.07 -17.38 -5.01
CA ALA A 152 0.61 -16.01 -5.10
C ALA A 152 1.58 -15.03 -4.45
N ILE A 153 1.54 -13.79 -4.91
CA ILE A 153 2.19 -12.65 -4.23
C ILE A 153 1.12 -11.61 -3.96
N GLN A 154 1.01 -11.19 -2.70
CA GLN A 154 0.10 -10.14 -2.29
C GLN A 154 0.88 -8.90 -1.86
N VAL A 155 0.52 -7.77 -2.42
CA VAL A 155 0.99 -6.45 -2.03
C VAL A 155 -0.13 -5.74 -1.30
N THR A 156 0.14 -5.27 -0.09
CA THR A 156 -0.81 -4.46 0.68
C THR A 156 -0.28 -3.03 0.73
N LEU A 157 -1.09 -2.10 0.27
CA LEU A 157 -0.83 -0.66 0.29
C LEU A 157 -1.76 -0.03 1.32
N PRO A 158 -1.26 0.38 2.49
CA PRO A 158 -2.09 1.05 3.50
C PRO A 158 -2.47 2.46 3.04
N VAL A 159 -3.65 2.92 3.48
CA VAL A 159 -4.01 4.33 3.39
C VAL A 159 -2.98 5.12 4.18
N LEU A 160 -2.46 6.18 3.57
CA LEU A 160 -1.60 7.13 4.26
C LEU A 160 -2.41 7.66 5.45
N SER A 161 -1.95 7.42 6.66
CA SER A 161 -2.47 8.17 7.79
C SER A 161 -2.37 9.64 7.37
N LYS A 162 -3.46 10.40 7.47
CA LYS A 162 -3.32 11.87 7.49
C LYS A 162 -2.18 12.09 8.45
N ASP A 163 -1.10 12.71 7.99
CA ASP A 163 -0.02 13.09 8.88
C ASP A 163 -0.66 13.96 9.96
N ILE A 164 -1.07 13.31 11.03
CA ILE A 164 -1.07 13.99 12.29
C ILE A 164 0.40 14.29 12.43
N LYS A 165 0.81 15.51 12.13
CA LYS A 165 2.12 16.01 12.55
C LYS A 165 2.08 15.85 14.06
N LEU A 166 2.44 14.63 14.49
CA LEU A 166 2.55 14.33 15.90
C LEU A 166 3.48 15.40 16.42
N SER A 167 2.98 16.25 17.29
CA SER A 167 3.88 17.16 17.99
C SER A 167 5.00 16.31 18.57
N SER A 168 6.16 16.90 18.82
CA SER A 168 7.27 16.15 19.44
C SER A 168 6.86 15.41 20.72
N ALA A 169 5.81 15.85 21.38
CA ALA A 169 5.22 15.19 22.54
C ALA A 169 4.41 13.94 22.16
N HIS A 170 3.55 14.02 21.13
CA HIS A 170 2.79 12.88 20.64
C HIS A 170 3.70 11.80 20.04
N GLN A 171 4.77 12.18 19.33
CA GLN A 171 5.75 11.24 18.79
C GLN A 171 6.45 10.46 19.90
N LYS A 172 6.89 11.12 20.98
CA LYS A 172 7.50 10.43 22.12
C LYS A 172 6.57 9.45 22.82
N VAL A 173 5.27 9.79 22.93
CA VAL A 173 4.27 8.89 23.51
C VAL A 173 4.02 7.71 22.56
N TYR A 174 3.90 7.95 21.26
CA TYR A 174 3.72 6.91 20.25
C TYR A 174 4.90 5.92 20.23
N ASP A 175 6.13 6.43 20.22
CA ASP A 175 7.35 5.61 20.25
C ASP A 175 7.45 4.79 21.56
N ALA A 176 6.95 5.32 22.67
CA ALA A 176 6.92 4.60 23.94
C ALA A 176 5.93 3.43 23.94
N LEU A 177 4.85 3.49 23.11
CA LEU A 177 3.79 2.49 23.02
C LEU A 177 4.10 1.37 22.00
N SER A 178 5.11 1.52 21.14
CA SER A 178 5.31 0.70 19.95
C SER A 178 5.52 -0.80 20.18
N ASP A 179 5.80 -1.25 21.43
CA ASP A 179 6.15 -2.65 21.70
C ASP A 179 5.31 -3.39 22.75
N LYS A 180 4.46 -2.72 23.52
CA LYS A 180 3.68 -3.36 24.62
C LYS A 180 2.47 -2.55 25.03
N GLU A 181 1.46 -3.24 25.59
CA GLU A 181 0.42 -2.61 26.41
C GLU A 181 1.05 -1.96 27.64
N LEU A 182 0.93 -0.65 27.77
CA LEU A 182 1.51 0.12 28.84
C LEU A 182 0.41 0.85 29.62
N SER A 183 0.58 0.94 30.93
CA SER A 183 -0.25 1.83 31.75
C SER A 183 0.14 3.30 31.52
N SER A 184 -0.76 4.24 31.85
CA SER A 184 -0.44 5.68 31.79
C SER A 184 0.74 6.07 32.68
N GLY A 185 1.00 5.30 33.74
CA GLY A 185 2.17 5.47 34.60
C GLY A 185 3.48 5.12 33.91
N ASP A 186 3.49 4.00 33.17
CA ASP A 186 4.67 3.55 32.40
C ASP A 186 5.01 4.54 31.28
N VAL A 187 4.00 5.14 30.65
CA VAL A 187 4.18 6.18 29.62
C VAL A 187 4.81 7.44 30.22
N VAL A 188 4.40 7.85 31.43
CA VAL A 188 5.00 8.97 32.18
C VAL A 188 6.48 8.69 32.42
N GLU A 189 6.81 7.51 32.91
CA GLU A 189 8.19 7.13 33.23
C GLU A 189 9.08 7.09 31.96
N ARG A 190 8.59 6.50 30.88
CA ARG A 190 9.36 6.38 29.61
C ARG A 190 9.52 7.70 28.86
N THR A 191 8.51 8.57 28.89
CA THR A 191 8.54 9.84 28.16
C THR A 191 9.15 10.98 28.96
N GLY A 192 9.20 10.86 30.30
CA GLY A 192 9.61 11.93 31.20
C GLY A 192 8.58 13.09 31.30
N PHE A 193 7.34 12.87 30.81
CA PHE A 193 6.30 13.90 30.87
C PHE A 193 5.55 13.89 32.21
N GLY A 194 5.04 15.04 32.60
CA GLY A 194 4.07 15.08 33.70
C GLY A 194 2.78 14.33 33.35
N LYS A 195 2.11 13.73 34.33
CA LYS A 195 0.91 12.87 34.15
C LYS A 195 -0.17 13.49 33.26
N ASN A 196 -0.48 14.76 33.45
CA ASN A 196 -1.51 15.44 32.66
C ASN A 196 -1.12 15.57 31.19
N LYS A 197 0.15 15.84 30.88
CA LYS A 197 0.65 15.95 29.52
C LYS A 197 0.68 14.59 28.80
N ALA A 198 1.07 13.54 29.50
CA ALA A 198 1.08 12.18 28.98
C ALA A 198 -0.35 11.70 28.69
N VAL A 199 -1.29 11.91 29.61
CA VAL A 199 -2.71 11.52 29.43
C VAL A 199 -3.38 12.33 28.32
N SER A 200 -3.12 13.64 28.23
CA SER A 200 -3.64 14.46 27.12
C SER A 200 -3.14 13.94 25.77
N ALA A 201 -1.84 13.69 25.64
CA ALA A 201 -1.25 13.17 24.40
C ALA A 201 -1.77 11.76 24.05
N LEU A 202 -2.03 10.89 25.04
CA LEU A 202 -2.67 9.59 24.83
C LEU A 202 -4.09 9.74 24.32
N ASN A 203 -4.90 10.60 24.93
CA ASN A 203 -6.29 10.84 24.51
C ASN A 203 -6.35 11.45 23.12
N ASP A 204 -5.44 12.37 22.79
CA ASP A 204 -5.33 12.95 21.45
C ASP A 204 -4.96 11.88 20.40
N LEU A 205 -4.03 10.98 20.71
CA LEU A 205 -3.67 9.86 19.82
C LEU A 205 -4.84 8.89 19.62
N VAL A 206 -5.59 8.55 20.67
CA VAL A 206 -6.76 7.67 20.58
C VAL A 206 -7.90 8.33 19.78
N SER A 207 -8.09 9.64 19.92
CA SER A 207 -9.15 10.35 19.18
C SER A 207 -8.88 10.48 17.67
N HIS A 208 -7.65 10.29 17.25
CA HIS A 208 -7.20 10.42 15.85
C HIS A 208 -6.87 9.08 15.18
N GLY A 209 -6.92 7.98 15.87
CA GLY A 209 -6.50 6.72 15.31
C GLY A 209 -7.16 5.52 15.50
#